data_18917365a9ed6190863ea302f33f431e
#
_entry.id   18917365a9ed6190863ea302f33f431e
#
_cell.length_a   1.000
_cell.length_b   1.000
_cell.length_c   1.000
_cell.angle_alpha   90.00
_cell.angle_beta   90.00
_cell.angle_gamma   90.00
#
_symmetry.space_group_name_H-M   'P 1'
#
loop_
_entity.id
_entity.type
_entity.pdbx_description
1 polymer ?
#
loop_
_entity_poly.entity_id
_entity_poly.type
_entity_poly.pdbx_seq_one_letter_code
_entity_poly.pdbx_strand_id
1 'polypeptide(L)'
;RLDKLCFQVLASFGATGDHLFELHVGKNVYQLPVLNRGKQTGEALTAHWLGEFNPGDEFLLEYDFGDSWVFTITIEKVTTTRPLQNTRHAYLLDGYGSGIIENIGGTAGLMQAAEDDPTINHEIDLKAKQNQWGGQIARLQHRYE
;
A
#
# COMPACT_ATOMS: atom_id res chain seq x y z
N ARG A 1 -4.05 3.08 12.09
CA ARG A 1 -5.21 2.47 11.46
C ARG A 1 -4.78 1.74 10.18
N LEU A 2 -5.53 0.72 9.80
CA LEU A 2 -5.22 -0.10 8.61
C LEU A 2 -5.36 0.68 7.30
N ASP A 3 -6.29 1.62 7.20
CA ASP A 3 -6.40 2.50 6.03
C ASP A 3 -5.11 3.30 5.78
N LYS A 4 -4.47 3.79 6.84
CA LYS A 4 -3.21 4.52 6.74
C LYS A 4 -2.05 3.64 6.26
N LEU A 5 -2.02 2.37 6.71
CA LEU A 5 -1.07 1.38 6.21
C LEU A 5 -1.24 1.16 4.69
N CYS A 6 -2.49 0.95 4.24
CA CYS A 6 -2.77 0.77 2.81
C CYS A 6 -2.29 1.96 1.99
N PHE A 7 -2.59 3.20 2.41
CA PHE A 7 -2.12 4.40 1.69
C PHE A 7 -0.59 4.52 1.67
N GLN A 8 0.09 4.11 2.75
CA GLN A 8 1.55 4.12 2.81
C GLN A 8 2.16 3.11 1.83
N VAL A 9 1.61 1.90 1.77
CA VAL A 9 2.04 0.87 0.83
C VAL A 9 1.79 1.31 -0.61
N LEU A 10 0.57 1.72 -0.94
CA LEU A 10 0.21 2.20 -2.28
C LEU A 10 1.10 3.36 -2.74
N ALA A 11 1.36 4.34 -1.85
CA ALA A 11 2.27 5.44 -2.15
C ALA A 11 3.71 4.97 -2.37
N SER A 12 4.17 3.95 -1.65
CA SER A 12 5.51 3.38 -1.80
C SER A 12 5.73 2.78 -3.20
N PHE A 13 4.68 2.20 -3.76
CA PHE A 13 4.71 1.61 -5.10
C PHE A 13 4.22 2.55 -6.20
N GLY A 14 3.85 3.78 -5.88
CA GLY A 14 3.51 4.81 -6.86
C GLY A 14 2.09 4.76 -7.41
N ALA A 15 1.17 4.06 -6.71
CA ALA A 15 -0.25 4.06 -7.06
C ALA A 15 -0.84 5.46 -7.09
N THR A 16 -1.67 5.76 -8.09
CA THR A 16 -2.33 7.07 -8.24
C THR A 16 -3.62 7.19 -7.43
N GLY A 17 -4.21 6.06 -7.03
CA GLY A 17 -5.50 5.98 -6.35
C GLY A 17 -6.70 6.09 -7.29
N ASP A 18 -6.51 5.74 -8.54
CA ASP A 18 -7.59 5.74 -9.55
C ASP A 18 -8.49 4.50 -9.44
N HIS A 19 -8.04 3.45 -8.74
CA HIS A 19 -8.70 2.17 -8.59
C HIS A 19 -9.04 1.85 -7.14
N LEU A 20 -9.98 0.92 -6.95
CA LEU A 20 -10.37 0.42 -5.63
C LEU A 20 -9.30 -0.52 -5.07
N PHE A 21 -9.32 -0.69 -3.75
CA PHE A 21 -8.46 -1.64 -3.07
C PHE A 21 -9.16 -2.28 -1.86
N GLU A 22 -8.67 -3.44 -1.45
CA GLU A 22 -9.06 -4.11 -0.22
C GLU A 22 -7.86 -4.81 0.43
N LEU A 23 -7.96 -5.03 1.75
CA LEU A 23 -6.91 -5.67 2.54
C LEU A 23 -7.44 -7.00 3.06
N HIS A 24 -6.73 -8.09 2.80
CA HIS A 24 -7.04 -9.42 3.26
C HIS A 24 -6.10 -9.83 4.39
N VAL A 25 -6.68 -10.37 5.48
CA VAL A 25 -5.92 -10.93 6.59
C VAL A 25 -6.53 -12.28 6.95
N GLY A 26 -5.89 -13.35 6.55
CA GLY A 26 -6.47 -14.69 6.67
C GLY A 26 -7.78 -14.80 5.88
N LYS A 27 -8.90 -14.98 6.59
CA LYS A 27 -10.25 -15.06 5.99
C LYS A 27 -11.02 -13.73 6.01
N ASN A 28 -10.46 -12.71 6.67
CA ASN A 28 -11.13 -11.43 6.85
C ASN A 28 -10.76 -10.48 5.71
N VAL A 29 -11.75 -9.74 5.23
CA VAL A 29 -11.60 -8.70 4.21
C VAL A 29 -11.91 -7.36 4.83
N TYR A 30 -11.02 -6.38 4.64
CA TYR A 30 -11.13 -5.03 5.15
C TYR A 30 -11.24 -4.04 3.99
N GLN A 31 -12.21 -3.15 4.05
CA GLN A 31 -12.55 -2.23 2.96
C GLN A 31 -12.76 -0.80 3.48
N LEU A 32 -12.63 0.18 2.59
CA LEU A 32 -13.01 1.55 2.93
C LEU A 32 -14.53 1.71 2.92
N PRO A 33 -15.13 2.29 3.98
CA PRO A 33 -16.60 2.40 4.10
C PRO A 33 -17.25 3.19 2.95
N VAL A 34 -16.54 4.20 2.43
CA VAL A 34 -17.07 5.13 1.41
C VAL A 34 -17.23 4.47 0.04
N LEU A 35 -16.48 3.42 -0.25
CA LEU A 35 -16.45 2.77 -1.56
C LEU A 35 -17.60 1.77 -1.73
N ASN A 36 -18.28 1.40 -0.65
CA ASN A 36 -19.35 0.41 -0.64
C ASN A 36 -20.75 1.07 -0.61
N ARG A 37 -21.11 1.74 -1.69
CA ARG A 37 -22.49 2.21 -1.89
C ARG A 37 -23.45 1.02 -2.07
N GLY A 38 -23.77 0.30 -0.97
CA GLY A 38 -24.85 -0.66 -1.01
C GLY A 38 -24.68 -1.95 -0.22
N LYS A 39 -23.51 -2.57 -0.14
CA LYS A 39 -23.23 -3.73 0.73
C LYS A 39 -21.76 -3.76 1.10
N GLN A 40 -21.44 -3.30 2.30
CA GLN A 40 -20.15 -3.58 2.91
C GLN A 40 -20.13 -5.10 3.22
N THR A 41 -19.33 -5.86 2.48
CA THR A 41 -19.16 -7.30 2.68
C THR A 41 -17.99 -7.60 3.62
N GLY A 42 -17.14 -6.61 3.88
CA GLY A 42 -15.97 -6.71 4.74
C GLY A 42 -16.03 -5.74 5.94
N GLU A 43 -15.01 -5.80 6.78
CA GLU A 43 -14.83 -4.92 7.91
C GLU A 43 -14.27 -3.55 7.47
N ALA A 44 -14.54 -2.51 8.26
CA ALA A 44 -14.07 -1.17 7.92
C ALA A 44 -12.58 -1.00 8.25
N LEU A 45 -11.73 -0.73 7.27
CA LEU A 45 -10.30 -0.41 7.46
C LEU A 45 -10.07 0.69 8.50
N THR A 46 -11.00 1.63 8.60
CA THR A 46 -10.92 2.76 9.53
C THR A 46 -11.21 2.39 10.98
N ALA A 47 -11.82 1.23 11.21
CA ALA A 47 -12.17 0.74 12.56
C ALA A 47 -11.04 -0.11 13.20
N HIS A 48 -10.04 -0.52 12.42
CA HIS A 48 -8.99 -1.41 12.85
C HIS A 48 -7.61 -0.75 12.87
N TRP A 49 -6.76 -1.27 13.75
CA TRP A 49 -5.42 -0.73 14.01
C TRP A 49 -4.36 -1.81 13.81
N LEU A 50 -3.20 -1.42 13.30
CA LEU A 50 -2.06 -2.34 13.11
C LEU A 50 -1.64 -3.02 14.43
N GLY A 51 -1.86 -2.38 15.58
CA GLY A 51 -1.55 -2.95 16.90
C GLY A 51 -2.44 -4.13 17.34
N GLU A 52 -3.48 -4.47 16.58
CA GLU A 52 -4.29 -5.68 16.80
C GLU A 52 -3.61 -6.96 16.30
N PHE A 53 -2.50 -6.82 15.58
CA PHE A 53 -1.78 -7.91 14.91
C PHE A 53 -0.38 -8.09 15.49
N ASN A 54 0.22 -9.26 15.23
CA ASN A 54 1.47 -9.69 15.83
C ASN A 54 2.60 -9.80 14.79
N PRO A 55 3.87 -9.81 15.22
CA PRO A 55 4.98 -10.19 14.36
C PRO A 55 4.72 -11.57 13.72
N GLY A 56 4.94 -11.66 12.41
CA GLY A 56 4.66 -12.83 11.59
C GLY A 56 3.29 -12.80 10.90
N ASP A 57 2.37 -11.93 11.31
CA ASP A 57 1.10 -11.77 10.60
C ASP A 57 1.34 -11.17 9.22
N GLU A 58 0.63 -11.71 8.24
CA GLU A 58 0.72 -11.33 6.84
C GLU A 58 -0.62 -10.78 6.34
N PHE A 59 -0.53 -9.70 5.58
CA PHE A 59 -1.66 -9.06 4.91
C PHE A 59 -1.44 -9.08 3.41
N LEU A 60 -2.50 -9.24 2.65
CA LEU A 60 -2.51 -9.07 1.20
C LEU A 60 -3.33 -7.83 0.86
N LEU A 61 -2.68 -6.80 0.32
CA LEU A 61 -3.35 -5.62 -0.19
C LEU A 61 -3.54 -5.79 -1.69
N GLU A 62 -4.78 -5.92 -2.13
CA GLU A 62 -5.15 -5.97 -3.55
C GLU A 62 -5.61 -4.58 -3.99
N TYR A 63 -5.00 -4.06 -5.04
CA TYR A 63 -5.32 -2.77 -5.66
C TYR A 63 -5.56 -2.96 -7.14
N ASP A 64 -6.57 -2.28 -7.69
CA ASP A 64 -7.05 -2.41 -9.05
C ASP A 64 -7.48 -3.84 -9.38
N PHE A 65 -8.74 -4.16 -9.13
CA PHE A 65 -9.29 -5.53 -9.37
C PHE A 65 -9.27 -5.96 -10.84
N GLY A 66 -8.98 -5.04 -11.78
CA GLY A 66 -8.75 -5.35 -13.19
C GLY A 66 -7.34 -5.86 -13.44
N ASP A 67 -6.33 -5.09 -12.98
CA ASP A 67 -4.91 -5.42 -13.09
C ASP A 67 -4.43 -6.35 -11.95
N SER A 68 -5.18 -6.40 -10.85
CA SER A 68 -4.94 -7.27 -9.68
C SER A 68 -3.52 -7.16 -9.12
N TRP A 69 -3.13 -5.92 -8.75
CA TRP A 69 -1.89 -5.69 -8.04
C TRP A 69 -2.00 -6.18 -6.59
N VAL A 70 -1.22 -7.19 -6.23
CA VAL A 70 -1.20 -7.77 -4.89
C VAL A 70 0.12 -7.44 -4.20
N PHE A 71 0.02 -6.78 -3.03
CA PHE A 71 1.15 -6.46 -2.18
C PHE A 71 1.09 -7.30 -0.91
N THR A 72 2.11 -8.11 -0.68
CA THR A 72 2.27 -8.85 0.58
C THR A 72 2.94 -7.94 1.60
N ILE A 73 2.31 -7.79 2.77
CA ILE A 73 2.80 -6.98 3.88
C ILE A 73 2.98 -7.89 5.08
N THR A 74 4.19 -7.96 5.63
CA THR A 74 4.48 -8.78 6.81
C THR A 74 4.90 -7.90 7.97
N ILE A 75 4.35 -8.13 9.15
CA ILE A 75 4.84 -7.50 10.39
C ILE A 75 6.09 -8.23 10.85
N GLU A 76 7.24 -7.63 10.67
CA GLU A 76 8.52 -8.26 11.06
C GLU A 76 8.78 -8.10 12.56
N LYS A 77 8.51 -6.92 13.10
CA LYS A 77 8.84 -6.58 14.49
C LYS A 77 7.95 -5.47 15.05
N VAL A 78 7.57 -5.62 16.28
CA VAL A 78 6.92 -4.58 17.09
C VAL A 78 7.88 -4.18 18.22
N THR A 79 8.14 -2.88 18.39
CA THR A 79 8.97 -2.37 19.47
C THR A 79 8.13 -1.52 20.41
N THR A 80 8.35 -1.66 21.72
CA THR A 80 7.67 -0.89 22.76
C THR A 80 8.40 0.39 23.14
N THR A 81 9.53 0.69 22.50
CA THR A 81 10.26 1.93 22.74
C THR A 81 9.40 3.13 22.35
N ARG A 82 9.32 4.11 23.24
CA ARG A 82 8.64 5.38 22.91
C ARG A 82 9.19 5.92 21.61
N PRO A 83 8.32 6.31 20.67
CA PRO A 83 8.79 7.03 19.48
C PRO A 83 9.63 8.23 19.92
N LEU A 84 10.79 8.41 19.32
CA LEU A 84 11.52 9.66 19.43
C LEU A 84 10.53 10.80 19.14
N GLN A 85 10.54 11.82 19.99
CA GLN A 85 9.61 12.94 19.94
C GLN A 85 9.45 13.41 18.47
N ASN A 86 8.18 13.46 18.00
CA ASN A 86 7.73 13.87 16.67
C ASN A 86 7.64 12.83 15.53
N THR A 87 7.82 11.55 15.76
CA THR A 87 7.56 10.55 14.70
C THR A 87 6.09 10.10 14.69
N ARG A 88 5.20 11.00 14.29
CA ARG A 88 3.80 10.65 13.98
C ARG A 88 3.64 10.00 12.61
N HIS A 89 4.72 9.84 11.86
CA HIS A 89 4.71 9.40 10.48
C HIS A 89 5.52 8.13 10.31
N ALA A 90 5.04 7.23 9.44
CA ALA A 90 5.83 6.12 8.99
C ALA A 90 7.01 6.61 8.13
N TYR A 91 8.06 5.82 8.08
CA TYR A 91 9.24 6.09 7.26
C TYR A 91 9.49 4.91 6.33
N LEU A 92 9.83 5.21 5.09
CA LEU A 92 10.37 4.24 4.16
C LEU A 92 11.86 4.05 4.49
N LEU A 93 12.22 2.87 5.03
CA LEU A 93 13.60 2.61 5.47
C LEU A 93 14.49 2.15 4.31
N ASP A 94 13.93 1.31 3.43
CA ASP A 94 14.64 0.74 2.29
C ASP A 94 13.65 0.34 1.20
N GLY A 95 14.14 0.10 -0.03
CA GLY A 95 13.33 -0.33 -1.15
C GLY A 95 14.17 -0.66 -2.38
N TYR A 96 13.64 -1.54 -3.22
CA TYR A 96 14.27 -1.98 -4.45
C TYR A 96 13.22 -2.23 -5.55
N GLY A 97 13.63 -2.10 -6.80
CA GLY A 97 12.81 -2.36 -7.98
C GLY A 97 11.90 -1.20 -8.37
N SER A 98 11.07 -1.42 -9.38
CA SER A 98 10.10 -0.44 -9.87
C SER A 98 8.79 -0.51 -9.08
N GLY A 99 8.05 0.60 -9.10
CA GLY A 99 6.67 0.63 -8.63
C GLY A 99 5.70 0.03 -9.65
N ILE A 100 4.41 0.20 -9.40
CA ILE A 100 3.37 -0.17 -10.37
C ILE A 100 3.30 0.86 -11.50
N ILE A 101 2.82 0.40 -12.65
CA ILE A 101 2.40 1.26 -13.76
C ILE A 101 0.91 1.03 -13.95
N GLU A 102 0.12 2.08 -13.83
CA GLU A 102 -1.33 1.99 -13.94
C GLU A 102 -1.76 1.52 -15.33
N ASN A 103 -2.76 0.65 -15.38
CA ASN A 103 -3.36 0.12 -16.61
C ASN A 103 -2.39 -0.64 -17.55
N ILE A 104 -1.33 -1.21 -17.01
CA ILE A 104 -0.35 -1.98 -17.81
C ILE A 104 -0.70 -3.47 -17.91
N GLY A 105 -1.74 -3.94 -17.22
CA GLY A 105 -2.09 -5.36 -17.15
C GLY A 105 -1.41 -6.07 -15.95
N GLY A 106 -1.24 -5.37 -14.85
CA GLY A 106 -0.71 -5.91 -13.61
C GLY A 106 0.75 -6.35 -13.69
N THR A 107 1.12 -7.33 -12.87
CA THR A 107 2.51 -7.84 -12.84
C THR A 107 2.94 -8.46 -14.16
N ALA A 108 2.05 -9.12 -14.89
CA ALA A 108 2.38 -9.72 -16.19
C ALA A 108 2.72 -8.64 -17.23
N GLY A 109 1.92 -7.57 -17.30
CA GLY A 109 2.19 -6.44 -18.18
C GLY A 109 3.48 -5.71 -17.81
N LEU A 110 3.76 -5.54 -16.52
CA LEU A 110 5.00 -4.92 -16.06
C LEU A 110 6.24 -5.78 -16.42
N MET A 111 6.15 -7.09 -16.28
CA MET A 111 7.24 -8.01 -16.67
C MET A 111 7.51 -7.92 -18.17
N GLN A 112 6.47 -7.92 -18.99
CA GLN A 112 6.63 -7.76 -20.44
C GLN A 112 7.26 -6.42 -20.80
N ALA A 113 6.79 -5.33 -20.19
CA ALA A 113 7.36 -4.00 -20.42
C ALA A 113 8.84 -3.90 -20.00
N ALA A 114 9.23 -4.59 -18.92
CA ALA A 114 10.63 -4.63 -18.46
C ALA A 114 11.54 -5.48 -19.36
N GLU A 115 10.99 -6.48 -20.07
CA GLU A 115 11.71 -7.21 -21.11
C GLU A 115 11.97 -6.33 -22.34
N ASP A 116 10.97 -5.51 -22.72
CA ASP A 116 11.05 -4.61 -23.86
C ASP A 116 11.92 -3.38 -23.58
N ASP A 117 11.91 -2.89 -22.34
CA ASP A 117 12.70 -1.74 -21.87
C ASP A 117 13.33 -2.01 -20.48
N PRO A 118 14.57 -2.50 -20.44
CA PRO A 118 15.27 -2.78 -19.18
C PRO A 118 15.46 -1.55 -18.26
N THR A 119 15.25 -0.33 -18.76
CA THR A 119 15.35 0.90 -17.93
C THR A 119 14.20 1.07 -16.96
N ILE A 120 13.10 0.33 -17.13
CA ILE A 120 11.96 0.30 -16.20
C ILE A 120 12.38 -0.23 -14.81
N ASN A 121 13.40 -1.09 -14.78
CA ASN A 121 13.87 -1.78 -13.59
C ASN A 121 15.16 -1.15 -13.03
N HIS A 122 15.07 0.01 -12.40
CA HIS A 122 16.24 0.68 -11.83
C HIS A 122 16.11 0.89 -10.31
N GLU A 123 17.26 1.16 -9.67
CA GLU A 123 17.31 1.48 -8.24
C GLU A 123 16.39 2.65 -7.88
N ILE A 124 15.66 2.47 -6.78
CA ILE A 124 14.82 3.54 -6.25
C ILE A 124 15.72 4.57 -5.56
N ASP A 125 15.66 5.82 -5.98
CA ASP A 125 16.18 6.91 -5.17
C ASP A 125 15.30 7.09 -3.91
N LEU A 126 15.69 6.42 -2.83
CA LEU A 126 14.97 6.42 -1.57
C LEU A 126 14.78 7.83 -1.01
N LYS A 127 15.74 8.73 -1.20
CA LYS A 127 15.65 10.10 -0.70
C LYS A 127 14.60 10.89 -1.46
N ALA A 128 14.61 10.80 -2.79
CA ALA A 128 13.58 11.42 -3.63
C ALA A 128 12.20 10.82 -3.35
N LYS A 129 12.12 9.50 -3.23
CA LYS A 129 10.88 8.79 -2.89
C LYS A 129 10.33 9.21 -1.53
N GLN A 130 11.17 9.28 -0.50
CA GLN A 130 10.77 9.73 0.84
C GLN A 130 10.27 11.18 0.85
N ASN A 131 10.91 12.08 0.11
CA ASN A 131 10.49 13.47 0.01
C ASN A 131 9.10 13.62 -0.65
N GLN A 132 8.77 12.76 -1.61
CA GLN A 132 7.49 12.78 -2.32
C GLN A 132 6.39 12.01 -1.58
N TRP A 133 6.77 11.06 -0.75
CA TRP A 133 5.88 10.07 -0.13
C TRP A 133 4.74 10.70 0.69
N GLY A 134 5.05 11.67 1.52
CA GLY A 134 4.04 12.39 2.31
C GLY A 134 2.97 13.05 1.45
N GLY A 135 3.36 13.68 0.34
CA GLY A 135 2.44 14.28 -0.62
C GLY A 135 1.61 13.25 -1.38
N GLN A 136 2.19 12.10 -1.70
CA GLN A 136 1.47 10.98 -2.33
C GLN A 136 0.43 10.38 -1.38
N ILE A 137 0.80 10.14 -0.11
CA ILE A 137 -0.14 9.65 0.91
C ILE A 137 -1.31 10.63 1.08
N ALA A 138 -1.04 11.94 1.15
CA ALA A 138 -2.08 12.95 1.28
C ALA A 138 -3.05 12.96 0.09
N ARG A 139 -2.53 12.81 -1.14
CA ARG A 139 -3.36 12.71 -2.36
C ARG A 139 -4.24 11.47 -2.34
N LEU A 140 -3.69 10.31 -1.99
CA LEU A 140 -4.45 9.06 -1.87
C LEU A 140 -5.55 9.20 -0.82
N GLN A 141 -5.24 9.74 0.36
CA GLN A 141 -6.24 9.96 1.41
C GLN A 141 -7.38 10.84 0.92
N HIS A 142 -7.09 11.95 0.26
CA HIS A 142 -8.10 12.85 -0.27
C HIS A 142 -8.97 12.20 -1.37
N ARG A 143 -8.42 11.29 -2.14
CA ARG A 143 -9.15 10.59 -3.21
C ARG A 143 -10.19 9.62 -2.68
N TYR A 144 -9.92 9.01 -1.53
CA TYR A 144 -10.77 7.98 -0.93
C TYR A 144 -11.63 8.50 0.24
N GLU A 145 -11.53 9.77 0.58
CA GLU A 145 -12.41 10.46 1.54
C GLU A 145 -13.64 11.03 0.84
#